data_f9e0e3e752d6c9b0db78f6def0ab5192
#
_entry.id   f9e0e3e752d6c9b0db78f6def0ab5192
#
_cell.length_a   1.000
_cell.length_b   1.000
_cell.length_c   1.000
_cell.angle_alpha   90.00
_cell.angle_beta   90.00
_cell.angle_gamma   90.00
#
_symmetry.space_group_name_H-M   'P 1'
#
loop_
_entity.id
_entity.type
_entity.pdbx_description
1 polymer ?
#
loop_
_entity_poly.entity_id
_entity_poly.type
_entity_poly.pdbx_seq_one_letter_code
_entity_poly.pdbx_strand_id
1 'polypeptide(L)'
;IKISGEKVSEINLPLNFTLKNNGGVKSVFKKNGLNFALVSSKKNIDCYHASLINLENSKKVFETDCLPDYENVDFNGLGGGYINYSNDLILTLGAPEWNSSKIRNLAQDEKSFYGKSILIKSEIFTNDNSIIPDKKNIKIFTKGHKNHQGITLLNNIIFSVEHGPQGGDELNILKKDNNYGWPLVSYGTLYNNGKSFLKLKKDTTNPIYTFLPSIAPSAINNCPDNLKNYYKENHCLVMLSLRGMSIFVLLIDKKNFSLISLEKFLIDQRLRHFGLNFQNRMYQKNNFFYISVDGEGLYEM
;
A
#
# COMPACT_ATOMS: atom_id res chain seq x y z
N ILE A 1 17.88 8.82 1.14
CA ILE A 1 18.34 9.81 2.13
C ILE A 1 17.83 9.39 3.49
N LYS A 2 18.68 9.35 4.49
CA LYS A 2 18.33 9.13 5.90
C LYS A 2 18.54 10.43 6.67
N ILE A 3 17.56 10.84 7.43
CA ILE A 3 17.62 12.04 8.27
C ILE A 3 17.63 11.60 9.73
N SER A 4 18.61 12.05 10.50
CA SER A 4 18.73 11.80 11.93
C SER A 4 19.09 13.12 12.63
N GLY A 5 18.10 13.79 13.21
CA GLY A 5 18.23 15.18 13.64
C GLY A 5 18.53 16.09 12.45
N GLU A 6 19.60 16.88 12.53
CA GLU A 6 20.06 17.75 11.43
C GLU A 6 20.98 17.05 10.42
N LYS A 7 21.36 15.79 10.67
CA LYS A 7 22.23 15.04 9.76
C LYS A 7 21.44 14.36 8.67
N VAL A 8 21.81 14.67 7.43
CA VAL A 8 21.31 14.01 6.22
C VAL A 8 22.40 13.09 5.70
N SER A 9 22.08 11.84 5.44
CA SER A 9 22.99 10.86 4.85
C SER A 9 22.35 10.17 3.66
N GLU A 10 23.17 9.84 2.67
CA GLU A 10 22.74 9.05 1.51
C GLU A 10 22.66 7.58 1.91
N ILE A 11 21.74 6.86 1.27
CA ILE A 11 21.59 5.41 1.36
C ILE A 11 21.90 4.83 -0.01
N ASN A 12 22.87 3.94 -0.09
CA ASN A 12 23.18 3.23 -1.31
C ASN A 12 22.07 2.19 -1.58
N LEU A 13 21.48 2.27 -2.76
CA LEU A 13 20.51 1.30 -3.24
C LEU A 13 21.22 0.21 -4.06
N PRO A 14 20.66 -1.02 -4.16
CA PRO A 14 21.24 -2.08 -4.98
C PRO A 14 21.39 -1.68 -6.45
N LEU A 15 22.35 -2.24 -7.15
CA LEU A 15 22.63 -1.95 -8.56
C LEU A 15 21.44 -2.22 -9.49
N ASN A 16 20.53 -3.12 -9.12
CA ASN A 16 19.32 -3.43 -9.88
C ASN A 16 18.12 -2.52 -9.58
N PHE A 17 18.27 -1.52 -8.71
CA PHE A 17 17.27 -0.48 -8.49
C PHE A 17 17.01 0.29 -9.80
N THR A 18 15.74 0.59 -10.06
CA THR A 18 15.36 1.33 -11.28
C THR A 18 14.32 2.41 -11.01
N LEU A 19 14.51 3.55 -11.68
CA LEU A 19 13.51 4.62 -11.73
C LEU A 19 12.63 4.54 -13.00
N LYS A 20 12.97 3.64 -13.94
CA LYS A 20 12.17 3.47 -15.16
C LYS A 20 10.74 3.03 -14.87
N ASN A 21 9.84 3.33 -15.79
CA ASN A 21 8.43 2.96 -15.70
C ASN A 21 7.77 3.42 -14.38
N ASN A 22 8.02 4.68 -14.01
CA ASN A 22 7.57 5.26 -12.74
C ASN A 22 8.06 4.47 -11.51
N GLY A 23 9.24 3.87 -11.63
CA GLY A 23 9.90 3.15 -10.56
C GLY A 23 10.37 4.05 -9.43
N GLY A 24 10.96 3.44 -8.42
CA GLY A 24 11.50 4.12 -7.26
C GLY A 24 11.28 3.36 -5.96
N VAL A 25 11.48 4.06 -4.87
CA VAL A 25 11.13 3.60 -3.53
C VAL A 25 9.63 3.75 -3.33
N LYS A 26 8.95 2.66 -2.97
CA LYS A 26 7.49 2.64 -2.77
C LYS A 26 7.10 2.76 -1.30
N SER A 27 7.88 2.16 -0.43
CA SER A 27 7.73 2.32 1.02
C SER A 27 9.06 2.13 1.73
N VAL A 28 9.17 2.76 2.90
CA VAL A 28 10.27 2.56 3.85
C VAL A 28 9.66 2.30 5.22
N PHE A 29 10.15 1.28 5.91
CA PHE A 29 9.64 0.92 7.24
C PHE A 29 10.74 0.34 8.12
N LYS A 30 10.46 0.33 9.43
CA LYS A 30 11.34 -0.28 10.43
C LYS A 30 10.75 -1.59 10.93
N LYS A 31 11.57 -2.64 10.96
CA LYS A 31 11.20 -3.94 11.53
C LYS A 31 12.40 -4.53 12.27
N ASN A 32 12.18 -5.08 13.46
CA ASN A 32 13.23 -5.64 14.32
C ASN A 32 14.44 -4.69 14.52
N GLY A 33 14.18 -3.38 14.60
CA GLY A 33 15.24 -2.38 14.76
C GLY A 33 15.95 -1.96 13.46
N LEU A 34 15.73 -2.65 12.34
CA LEU A 34 16.37 -2.41 11.04
C LEU A 34 15.42 -1.67 10.08
N ASN A 35 16.00 -0.96 9.11
CA ASN A 35 15.25 -0.24 8.09
C ASN A 35 15.17 -1.05 6.79
N PHE A 36 13.99 -1.12 6.20
CA PHE A 36 13.72 -1.82 4.95
C PHE A 36 13.01 -0.92 3.95
N ALA A 37 13.19 -1.19 2.68
CA ALA A 37 12.48 -0.50 1.61
C ALA A 37 11.92 -1.47 0.57
N LEU A 38 10.68 -1.25 0.15
CA LEU A 38 10.14 -1.82 -1.08
C LEU A 38 10.53 -0.93 -2.24
N VAL A 39 11.20 -1.50 -3.24
CA VAL A 39 11.70 -0.78 -4.39
C VAL A 39 11.35 -1.49 -5.69
N SER A 40 11.25 -0.73 -6.78
CA SER A 40 11.25 -1.28 -8.12
C SER A 40 12.66 -1.67 -8.54
N SER A 41 12.79 -2.77 -9.22
CA SER A 41 14.06 -3.35 -9.64
C SER A 41 14.03 -3.80 -11.09
N LYS A 42 15.20 -3.85 -11.71
CA LYS A 42 15.40 -4.33 -13.07
C LYS A 42 16.61 -5.25 -13.12
N LYS A 43 16.41 -6.50 -13.54
CA LYS A 43 17.48 -7.48 -13.63
C LYS A 43 18.20 -7.44 -14.99
N ASN A 44 17.42 -7.33 -16.07
CA ASN A 44 17.88 -7.18 -17.44
C ASN A 44 16.86 -6.37 -18.26
N ILE A 45 16.96 -6.31 -19.58
CA ILE A 45 16.13 -5.42 -20.40
C ILE A 45 14.62 -5.71 -20.28
N ASP A 46 14.24 -6.95 -20.08
CA ASP A 46 12.85 -7.45 -20.08
C ASP A 46 12.37 -7.92 -18.71
N CYS A 47 13.19 -7.82 -17.67
CA CYS A 47 12.86 -8.28 -16.34
C CYS A 47 12.74 -7.12 -15.36
N TYR A 48 11.54 -6.59 -15.23
CA TYR A 48 11.15 -5.66 -14.18
C TYR A 48 10.47 -6.43 -13.04
N HIS A 49 10.80 -6.10 -11.81
CA HIS A 49 10.26 -6.75 -10.62
C HIS A 49 10.28 -5.83 -9.39
N ALA A 50 9.72 -6.27 -8.28
CA ALA A 50 9.82 -5.58 -7.00
C ALA A 50 10.82 -6.29 -6.09
N SER A 51 11.55 -5.52 -5.29
CA SER A 51 12.47 -6.05 -4.28
C SER A 51 12.22 -5.40 -2.94
N LEU A 52 12.25 -6.19 -1.87
CA LEU A 52 12.36 -5.72 -0.50
C LEU A 52 13.83 -5.81 -0.10
N ILE A 53 14.39 -4.69 0.31
CA ILE A 53 15.81 -4.56 0.64
C ILE A 53 16.01 -4.12 2.08
N ASN A 54 17.06 -4.62 2.72
CA ASN A 54 17.55 -4.12 3.99
C ASN A 54 18.46 -2.90 3.71
N LEU A 55 18.12 -1.74 4.25
CA LEU A 55 18.83 -0.48 4.01
C LEU A 55 20.14 -0.37 4.80
N GLU A 56 20.38 -1.22 5.80
CA GLU A 56 21.63 -1.21 6.57
C GLU A 56 22.80 -1.85 5.81
N ASN A 57 22.50 -2.81 4.93
CA ASN A 57 23.51 -3.56 4.21
C ASN A 57 23.24 -3.71 2.70
N SER A 58 22.18 -3.06 2.19
CA SER A 58 21.74 -3.11 0.78
C SER A 58 21.39 -4.50 0.25
N LYS A 59 21.16 -5.49 1.15
CA LYS A 59 20.83 -6.85 0.73
C LYS A 59 19.35 -7.00 0.43
N LYS A 60 19.07 -7.81 -0.57
CA LYS A 60 17.71 -8.23 -0.88
C LYS A 60 17.23 -9.22 0.18
N VAL A 61 16.06 -8.90 0.75
CA VAL A 61 15.33 -9.77 1.68
C VAL A 61 14.33 -10.63 0.91
N PHE A 62 13.77 -10.08 -0.16
CA PHE A 62 12.77 -10.73 -0.99
C PHE A 62 12.74 -10.07 -2.36
N GLU A 63 12.47 -10.85 -3.40
CA GLU A 63 12.15 -10.33 -4.74
C GLU A 63 10.98 -11.11 -5.36
N THR A 64 10.15 -10.41 -6.12
CA THR A 64 9.09 -11.02 -6.91
C THR A 64 9.67 -11.60 -8.20
N ASP A 65 8.89 -12.44 -8.87
CA ASP A 65 9.22 -12.86 -10.22
C ASP A 65 9.15 -11.66 -11.20
N CYS A 66 9.78 -11.79 -12.38
CA CYS A 66 9.72 -10.77 -13.40
C CYS A 66 8.29 -10.56 -13.88
N LEU A 67 7.91 -9.31 -14.07
CA LEU A 67 6.62 -8.98 -14.66
C LEU A 67 6.58 -9.42 -16.14
N PRO A 68 5.54 -10.11 -16.56
CA PRO A 68 5.31 -10.33 -17.99
C PRO A 68 4.97 -8.99 -18.67
N ASP A 69 5.16 -8.91 -19.99
CA ASP A 69 4.77 -7.71 -20.73
C ASP A 69 5.49 -6.43 -20.25
N TYR A 70 6.82 -6.50 -20.24
CA TYR A 70 7.71 -5.48 -19.65
C TYR A 70 7.52 -4.07 -20.23
N GLU A 71 6.99 -3.93 -21.45
CA GLU A 71 6.71 -2.65 -22.10
C GLU A 71 5.53 -1.91 -21.45
N ASN A 72 4.61 -2.65 -20.82
CA ASN A 72 3.41 -2.14 -20.17
C ASN A 72 3.52 -2.13 -18.63
N VAL A 73 4.71 -2.26 -18.09
CA VAL A 73 4.94 -2.12 -16.65
C VAL A 73 4.82 -0.65 -16.25
N ASP A 74 4.00 -0.39 -15.23
CA ASP A 74 3.89 0.92 -14.57
C ASP A 74 3.93 0.74 -13.05
N PHE A 75 5.08 1.05 -12.46
CA PHE A 75 5.31 0.93 -11.03
C PHE A 75 4.50 1.92 -10.17
N ASN A 76 3.76 2.87 -10.75
CA ASN A 76 2.75 3.60 -9.97
C ASN A 76 1.67 2.66 -9.40
N GLY A 77 1.45 1.51 -10.03
CA GLY A 77 0.53 0.49 -9.59
C GLY A 77 1.11 -0.54 -8.62
N LEU A 78 2.35 -0.38 -8.11
CA LEU A 78 2.99 -1.41 -7.29
C LEU A 78 2.42 -1.52 -5.86
N GLY A 79 1.71 -0.52 -5.35
CA GLY A 79 1.26 -0.51 -3.96
C GLY A 79 2.35 -0.06 -3.00
N GLY A 80 2.53 -0.76 -1.89
CA GLY A 80 3.57 -0.51 -0.89
C GLY A 80 3.06 -0.17 0.51
N GLY A 81 1.77 -0.31 0.78
CA GLY A 81 1.22 -0.22 2.13
C GLY A 81 1.76 -1.34 3.02
N TYR A 82 1.97 -1.07 4.30
CA TYR A 82 2.48 -2.05 5.24
C TYR A 82 1.92 -1.83 6.66
N ILE A 83 1.81 -2.92 7.43
CA ILE A 83 1.48 -2.89 8.86
C ILE A 83 2.25 -3.98 9.61
N ASN A 84 2.56 -3.71 10.87
CA ASN A 84 2.92 -4.78 11.80
C ASN A 84 1.66 -5.60 12.15
N TYR A 85 1.74 -6.91 11.98
CA TYR A 85 0.66 -7.85 12.26
C TYR A 85 1.16 -8.93 13.20
N SER A 86 0.85 -8.79 14.49
CA SER A 86 1.52 -9.53 15.57
C SER A 86 3.05 -9.33 15.48
N ASN A 87 3.82 -10.40 15.44
CA ASN A 87 5.27 -10.34 15.25
C ASN A 87 5.69 -10.22 13.77
N ASP A 88 4.81 -10.51 12.83
CA ASP A 88 5.06 -10.52 11.39
C ASP A 88 4.78 -9.14 10.76
N LEU A 89 4.86 -9.07 9.44
CA LEU A 89 4.54 -7.87 8.66
C LEU A 89 3.55 -8.25 7.55
N ILE A 90 2.52 -7.44 7.34
CA ILE A 90 1.74 -7.48 6.11
C ILE A 90 2.24 -6.36 5.21
N LEU A 91 2.58 -6.71 3.97
CA LEU A 91 3.00 -5.80 2.90
C LEU A 91 2.04 -5.93 1.73
N THR A 92 1.67 -4.82 1.10
CA THR A 92 0.79 -4.83 -0.08
C THR A 92 1.60 -4.68 -1.36
N LEU A 93 1.27 -5.50 -2.35
CA LEU A 93 1.85 -5.45 -3.69
C LEU A 93 0.72 -5.35 -4.71
N GLY A 94 0.67 -4.25 -5.45
CA GLY A 94 -0.29 -4.08 -6.54
C GLY A 94 0.09 -4.89 -7.79
N ALA A 95 -0.74 -4.80 -8.82
CA ALA A 95 -0.46 -5.28 -10.16
C ALA A 95 0.01 -4.10 -11.02
N PRO A 96 1.35 -3.86 -11.14
CA PRO A 96 1.91 -2.62 -11.69
C PRO A 96 1.84 -2.62 -13.22
N GLU A 97 0.68 -2.23 -13.76
CA GLU A 97 0.44 -2.27 -15.20
C GLU A 97 -0.15 -0.97 -15.76
N TRP A 98 0.23 -0.69 -16.98
CA TRP A 98 -0.48 0.23 -17.85
C TRP A 98 -1.18 -0.57 -18.93
N ASN A 99 -2.47 -0.90 -18.69
CA ASN A 99 -3.35 -1.56 -19.66
C ASN A 99 -2.95 -2.98 -20.11
N SER A 100 -2.12 -3.69 -19.35
CA SER A 100 -1.70 -5.06 -19.64
C SER A 100 -2.60 -6.12 -18.98
N SER A 101 -3.29 -6.93 -19.77
CA SER A 101 -4.05 -8.06 -19.24
C SER A 101 -3.16 -9.15 -18.63
N LYS A 102 -1.93 -9.33 -19.15
CA LYS A 102 -0.97 -10.31 -18.63
C LYS A 102 -0.56 -9.95 -17.20
N ILE A 103 -0.24 -8.67 -16.93
CA ILE A 103 0.15 -8.21 -15.60
C ILE A 103 -1.07 -8.21 -14.66
N ARG A 104 -2.22 -7.67 -15.08
CA ARG A 104 -3.40 -7.60 -14.20
C ARG A 104 -3.90 -8.97 -13.75
N ASN A 105 -3.79 -9.99 -14.61
CA ASN A 105 -4.19 -11.35 -14.27
C ASN A 105 -3.34 -12.00 -13.18
N LEU A 106 -2.12 -11.51 -12.94
CA LEU A 106 -1.28 -11.95 -11.81
C LEU A 106 -1.99 -11.76 -10.46
N ALA A 107 -2.93 -10.82 -10.37
CA ALA A 107 -3.70 -10.61 -9.15
C ALA A 107 -4.56 -11.84 -8.75
N GLN A 108 -4.89 -12.72 -9.71
CA GLN A 108 -5.61 -13.98 -9.46
C GLN A 108 -4.70 -15.21 -9.44
N ASP A 109 -3.45 -15.09 -9.90
CA ASP A 109 -2.49 -16.19 -9.92
C ASP A 109 -1.91 -16.41 -8.51
N GLU A 110 -2.09 -17.60 -7.94
CA GLU A 110 -1.62 -17.96 -6.59
C GLU A 110 -0.10 -18.16 -6.51
N LYS A 111 0.58 -18.25 -7.64
CA LYS A 111 2.04 -18.32 -7.70
C LYS A 111 2.70 -16.95 -7.74
N SER A 112 1.93 -15.90 -8.00
CA SER A 112 2.41 -14.52 -8.09
C SER A 112 2.13 -13.74 -6.80
N PHE A 113 3.07 -12.88 -6.40
CA PHE A 113 2.86 -11.94 -5.30
C PHE A 113 2.29 -10.59 -5.75
N TYR A 114 2.12 -10.36 -7.05
CA TYR A 114 1.48 -9.14 -7.56
C TYR A 114 -0.04 -9.17 -7.40
N GLY A 115 -0.63 -8.04 -7.05
CA GLY A 115 -2.05 -7.92 -6.74
C GLY A 115 -2.46 -8.66 -5.46
N LYS A 116 -1.59 -8.62 -4.45
CA LYS A 116 -1.74 -9.34 -3.17
C LYS A 116 -1.47 -8.43 -1.97
N SER A 117 -2.02 -8.78 -0.82
CA SER A 117 -1.34 -8.54 0.43
C SER A 117 -0.59 -9.81 0.85
N ILE A 118 0.63 -9.68 1.32
CA ILE A 118 1.50 -10.79 1.70
C ILE A 118 1.88 -10.70 3.16
N LEU A 119 1.85 -11.83 3.85
CA LEU A 119 2.33 -11.98 5.23
C LEU A 119 3.78 -12.43 5.18
N ILE A 120 4.66 -11.63 5.76
CA ILE A 120 6.10 -11.86 5.79
C ILE A 120 6.50 -12.16 7.24
N LYS A 121 7.12 -13.31 7.46
CA LYS A 121 7.55 -13.76 8.78
C LYS A 121 8.64 -12.89 9.36
N SER A 122 8.57 -12.61 10.66
CA SER A 122 9.49 -11.72 11.38
C SER A 122 10.95 -12.16 11.30
N GLU A 123 11.21 -13.44 11.21
CA GLU A 123 12.56 -14.03 11.19
C GLU A 123 13.42 -13.62 10.00
N ILE A 124 12.82 -13.22 8.88
CA ILE A 124 13.58 -12.77 7.71
C ILE A 124 14.06 -11.32 7.81
N PHE A 125 13.55 -10.55 8.77
CA PHE A 125 13.95 -9.17 9.03
C PHE A 125 15.16 -9.13 9.98
N THR A 126 16.32 -9.50 9.47
CA THR A 126 17.57 -9.65 10.24
C THR A 126 18.76 -9.12 9.45
N ASN A 127 19.87 -8.84 10.16
CA ASN A 127 21.18 -8.62 9.57
C ASN A 127 22.00 -9.91 9.45
N ASP A 128 21.51 -11.04 9.96
CA ASP A 128 22.18 -12.32 9.84
C ASP A 128 22.20 -12.77 8.38
N ASN A 129 23.41 -12.87 7.84
CA ASN A 129 23.65 -13.24 6.45
C ASN A 129 23.48 -14.76 6.20
N SER A 130 23.42 -15.56 7.24
CA SER A 130 23.18 -17.02 7.15
C SER A 130 21.72 -17.34 6.86
N ILE A 131 20.79 -16.41 7.16
CA ILE A 131 19.38 -16.57 6.87
C ILE A 131 19.13 -16.23 5.40
N ILE A 132 18.99 -17.26 4.58
CA ILE A 132 18.54 -17.11 3.19
C ILE A 132 17.03 -16.91 3.21
N PRO A 133 16.52 -15.79 2.67
CA PRO A 133 15.07 -15.57 2.60
C PRO A 133 14.44 -16.68 1.76
N ASP A 134 13.63 -17.51 2.40
CA ASP A 134 12.91 -18.59 1.73
C ASP A 134 11.47 -18.14 1.44
N LYS A 135 10.98 -18.42 0.23
CA LYS A 135 9.58 -18.15 -0.15
C LYS A 135 8.56 -18.77 0.82
N LYS A 136 8.94 -19.85 1.58
CA LYS A 136 8.07 -20.44 2.62
C LYS A 136 7.75 -19.49 3.78
N ASN A 137 8.59 -18.46 4.00
CA ASN A 137 8.40 -17.44 5.03
C ASN A 137 7.53 -16.28 4.56
N ILE A 138 7.03 -16.35 3.31
CA ILE A 138 6.16 -15.35 2.69
C ILE A 138 4.91 -16.06 2.19
N LYS A 139 3.75 -15.63 2.68
CA LYS A 139 2.46 -16.22 2.34
C LYS A 139 1.52 -15.16 1.78
N ILE A 140 0.73 -15.52 0.79
CA ILE A 140 -0.39 -14.68 0.35
C ILE A 140 -1.38 -14.60 1.51
N PHE A 141 -1.72 -13.38 1.91
CA PHE A 141 -2.73 -13.11 2.92
C PHE A 141 -4.09 -12.84 2.29
N THR A 142 -4.13 -12.01 1.21
CA THR A 142 -5.30 -11.78 0.36
C THR A 142 -4.88 -11.64 -1.10
N LYS A 143 -5.82 -11.81 -2.04
CA LYS A 143 -5.59 -11.68 -3.49
C LYS A 143 -6.64 -10.82 -4.17
N GLY A 144 -6.40 -10.49 -5.44
CA GLY A 144 -7.36 -9.76 -6.26
C GLY A 144 -7.34 -8.26 -6.04
N HIS A 145 -6.16 -7.67 -5.82
CA HIS A 145 -5.94 -6.23 -5.65
C HIS A 145 -5.31 -5.62 -6.90
N LYS A 146 -5.69 -4.36 -7.21
CA LYS A 146 -5.11 -3.62 -8.33
C LYS A 146 -3.89 -2.80 -7.89
N ASN A 147 -4.11 -1.77 -7.11
CA ASN A 147 -3.06 -0.86 -6.64
C ASN A 147 -3.32 -0.49 -5.18
N HIS A 148 -2.86 -1.34 -4.31
CA HIS A 148 -3.14 -1.39 -2.89
C HIS A 148 -2.18 -0.47 -2.14
N GLN A 149 -2.57 0.79 -1.89
CA GLN A 149 -1.70 1.87 -1.42
C GLN A 149 -1.61 1.98 0.09
N GLY A 150 -2.74 2.02 0.77
CA GLY A 150 -2.80 2.25 2.21
C GLY A 150 -3.38 1.07 2.97
N ILE A 151 -2.85 0.79 4.16
CA ILE A 151 -3.33 -0.26 5.06
C ILE A 151 -3.13 0.14 6.51
N THR A 152 -4.10 -0.15 7.36
CA THR A 152 -4.02 0.11 8.81
C THR A 152 -4.73 -0.95 9.62
N LEU A 153 -4.36 -1.07 10.88
CA LEU A 153 -4.98 -1.99 11.85
C LEU A 153 -5.79 -1.18 12.87
N LEU A 154 -7.07 -1.47 12.96
CA LEU A 154 -8.01 -0.91 13.94
C LEU A 154 -8.68 -2.06 14.71
N ASN A 155 -8.43 -2.21 16.00
CA ASN A 155 -9.02 -3.27 16.84
C ASN A 155 -8.92 -4.67 16.21
N ASN A 156 -7.74 -5.06 15.71
CA ASN A 156 -7.46 -6.31 15.00
C ASN A 156 -8.20 -6.50 13.68
N ILE A 157 -8.92 -5.48 13.20
CA ILE A 157 -9.50 -5.44 11.85
C ILE A 157 -8.56 -4.67 10.93
N ILE A 158 -8.26 -5.24 9.77
CA ILE A 158 -7.37 -4.63 8.78
C ILE A 158 -8.21 -3.86 7.77
N PHE A 159 -8.04 -2.55 7.74
CA PHE A 159 -8.60 -1.67 6.72
C PHE A 159 -7.56 -1.36 5.67
N SER A 160 -7.98 -1.29 4.42
CA SER A 160 -7.09 -0.92 3.33
C SER A 160 -7.78 -0.08 2.27
N VAL A 161 -6.98 0.72 1.56
CA VAL A 161 -7.45 1.52 0.44
C VAL A 161 -6.63 1.23 -0.80
N GLU A 162 -7.30 1.15 -1.94
CA GLU A 162 -6.65 0.87 -3.21
C GLU A 162 -7.25 1.67 -4.37
N HIS A 163 -6.43 1.90 -5.38
CA HIS A 163 -6.90 2.50 -6.61
C HIS A 163 -7.59 1.45 -7.49
N GLY A 164 -8.77 1.78 -7.96
CA GLY A 164 -9.41 1.12 -9.07
C GLY A 164 -8.74 1.46 -10.42
N PRO A 165 -9.32 1.01 -11.53
CA PRO A 165 -8.97 1.53 -12.85
C PRO A 165 -9.52 2.97 -13.03
N GLN A 166 -10.16 3.31 -14.12
CA GLN A 166 -10.81 4.62 -14.25
C GLN A 166 -12.10 4.65 -13.40
N GLY A 167 -12.06 5.26 -12.22
CA GLY A 167 -13.08 5.16 -11.18
C GLY A 167 -12.93 3.90 -10.32
N GLY A 168 -13.78 3.76 -9.30
CA GLY A 168 -13.86 2.55 -8.49
C GLY A 168 -12.67 2.32 -7.57
N ASP A 169 -12.11 3.36 -6.98
CA ASP A 169 -11.20 3.22 -5.85
C ASP A 169 -11.96 2.66 -4.65
N GLU A 170 -11.31 1.89 -3.81
CA GLU A 170 -11.98 1.05 -2.80
C GLU A 170 -11.46 1.28 -1.39
N LEU A 171 -12.38 1.20 -0.44
CA LEU A 171 -12.10 0.98 0.97
C LEU A 171 -12.50 -0.46 1.31
N ASN A 172 -11.56 -1.25 1.76
CA ASN A 172 -11.72 -2.68 2.03
C ASN A 172 -11.46 -3.02 3.49
N ILE A 173 -12.13 -4.06 3.99
CA ILE A 173 -11.73 -4.80 5.20
C ILE A 173 -11.07 -6.09 4.74
N LEU A 174 -9.79 -6.28 5.06
CA LEU A 174 -9.04 -7.46 4.64
C LEU A 174 -9.27 -8.63 5.60
N LYS A 175 -9.71 -9.74 5.03
CA LYS A 175 -9.84 -11.03 5.72
C LYS A 175 -8.93 -12.03 5.02
N LYS A 176 -8.14 -12.74 5.83
CA LYS A 176 -7.22 -13.76 5.34
C LYS A 176 -7.91 -14.72 4.36
N ASP A 177 -7.18 -15.11 3.32
CA ASP A 177 -7.58 -16.02 2.25
C ASP A 177 -8.72 -15.50 1.32
N ASN A 178 -9.18 -14.24 1.52
CA ASN A 178 -10.21 -13.66 0.67
C ASN A 178 -9.65 -13.13 -0.67
N ASN A 179 -10.53 -13.15 -1.69
CA ASN A 179 -10.28 -12.60 -3.03
C ASN A 179 -11.10 -11.32 -3.23
N TYR A 180 -10.44 -10.18 -3.49
CA TYR A 180 -11.05 -8.85 -3.69
C TYR A 180 -11.40 -8.56 -5.16
N GLY A 181 -11.21 -9.54 -6.03
CA GLY A 181 -11.85 -9.61 -7.33
C GLY A 181 -11.08 -9.06 -8.51
N TRP A 182 -10.12 -8.15 -8.35
CA TRP A 182 -9.36 -7.63 -9.49
C TRP A 182 -8.61 -8.75 -10.24
N PRO A 183 -8.62 -8.78 -11.59
CA PRO A 183 -9.34 -7.93 -12.55
C PRO A 183 -10.72 -8.48 -12.96
N LEU A 184 -11.24 -9.49 -12.30
CA LEU A 184 -12.53 -10.12 -12.62
C LEU A 184 -13.70 -9.20 -12.26
N VAL A 185 -13.56 -8.47 -11.16
CA VAL A 185 -14.53 -7.52 -10.62
C VAL A 185 -13.87 -6.16 -10.45
N SER A 186 -14.55 -5.09 -10.81
CA SER A 186 -14.20 -3.72 -10.47
C SER A 186 -15.38 -2.79 -10.68
N TYR A 187 -15.45 -1.73 -9.90
CA TYR A 187 -16.46 -0.68 -10.04
C TYR A 187 -16.06 0.41 -11.05
N GLY A 188 -14.82 0.41 -11.51
CA GLY A 188 -14.31 1.31 -12.54
C GLY A 188 -14.42 0.74 -13.96
N THR A 189 -13.75 1.40 -14.91
CA THR A 189 -13.66 1.01 -16.32
C THR A 189 -12.21 1.01 -16.80
N LEU A 190 -11.92 0.34 -17.91
CA LEU A 190 -10.60 0.41 -18.55
C LEU A 190 -10.35 1.83 -19.11
N TYR A 191 -9.11 2.32 -18.95
CA TYR A 191 -8.73 3.68 -19.34
C TYR A 191 -8.87 3.97 -20.83
N ASN A 192 -8.53 3.00 -21.68
CA ASN A 192 -8.41 3.22 -23.12
C ASN A 192 -9.73 3.08 -23.90
N ASN A 193 -10.72 2.38 -23.37
CA ASN A 193 -11.95 2.09 -24.11
C ASN A 193 -13.23 2.14 -23.26
N GLY A 194 -13.12 2.52 -21.98
CA GLY A 194 -14.27 2.60 -21.08
C GLY A 194 -14.96 1.27 -20.77
N LYS A 195 -14.39 0.12 -21.16
CA LYS A 195 -14.99 -1.18 -20.92
C LYS A 195 -15.19 -1.42 -19.42
N SER A 196 -16.40 -1.76 -19.04
CA SER A 196 -16.77 -2.10 -17.68
C SER A 196 -16.33 -3.51 -17.30
N PHE A 197 -16.10 -3.70 -16.02
CA PHE A 197 -15.89 -4.99 -15.39
C PHE A 197 -17.20 -5.54 -14.81
N LEU A 198 -17.21 -6.80 -14.42
CA LEU A 198 -18.28 -7.31 -13.55
C LEU A 198 -18.30 -6.52 -12.24
N LYS A 199 -19.46 -6.32 -11.65
CA LYS A 199 -19.60 -5.64 -10.37
C LYS A 199 -19.62 -6.62 -9.20
N LEU A 200 -20.11 -7.82 -9.44
CA LEU A 200 -20.20 -8.90 -8.48
C LEU A 200 -19.79 -10.21 -9.12
N LYS A 201 -19.13 -11.05 -8.37
CA LYS A 201 -18.78 -12.41 -8.73
C LYS A 201 -18.82 -13.29 -7.49
N LYS A 202 -19.34 -14.50 -7.62
CA LYS A 202 -19.26 -15.52 -6.56
C LYS A 202 -17.80 -15.71 -6.14
N ASP A 203 -17.57 -15.92 -4.86
CA ASP A 203 -16.25 -16.12 -4.26
C ASP A 203 -15.31 -14.90 -4.32
N THR A 204 -15.89 -13.70 -4.50
CA THR A 204 -15.17 -12.44 -4.30
C THR A 204 -15.76 -11.63 -3.14
N THR A 205 -14.92 -10.84 -2.51
CA THR A 205 -15.29 -9.95 -1.38
C THR A 205 -15.48 -8.53 -1.91
N ASN A 206 -16.62 -7.94 -1.59
CA ASN A 206 -16.91 -6.56 -1.98
C ASN A 206 -16.20 -5.57 -1.04
N PRO A 207 -15.83 -4.38 -1.56
CA PRO A 207 -15.41 -3.26 -0.72
C PRO A 207 -16.55 -2.80 0.20
N ILE A 208 -16.19 -2.23 1.34
CA ILE A 208 -17.19 -1.57 2.22
C ILE A 208 -17.60 -0.20 1.70
N TYR A 209 -16.78 0.39 0.83
CA TYR A 209 -17.09 1.63 0.12
C TYR A 209 -16.31 1.74 -1.20
N THR A 210 -16.93 2.36 -2.20
CA THR A 210 -16.33 2.60 -3.52
C THR A 210 -16.40 4.07 -3.88
N PHE A 211 -15.28 4.65 -4.30
CA PHE A 211 -15.20 6.05 -4.71
C PHE A 211 -15.43 6.19 -6.21
N LEU A 212 -16.51 6.90 -6.56
CA LEU A 212 -16.86 7.28 -7.93
C LEU A 212 -17.25 8.77 -7.94
N PRO A 213 -16.43 9.63 -8.58
CA PRO A 213 -15.19 9.34 -9.32
C PRO A 213 -14.01 8.94 -8.43
N SER A 214 -12.94 8.44 -9.04
CA SER A 214 -11.68 8.12 -8.34
C SER A 214 -11.10 9.33 -7.62
N ILE A 215 -10.62 9.09 -6.40
CA ILE A 215 -9.93 10.08 -5.57
C ILE A 215 -8.43 9.79 -5.44
N ALA A 216 -7.97 8.62 -5.88
CA ALA A 216 -6.62 8.09 -5.68
C ALA A 216 -6.20 8.08 -4.19
N PRO A 217 -6.80 7.22 -3.34
CA PRO A 217 -6.45 7.14 -1.92
C PRO A 217 -5.01 6.65 -1.77
N SER A 218 -4.20 7.35 -0.98
CA SER A 218 -2.75 7.10 -0.89
C SER A 218 -2.31 6.50 0.43
N ALA A 219 -3.02 6.81 1.51
CA ALA A 219 -2.73 6.29 2.84
C ALA A 219 -4.00 6.26 3.69
N ILE A 220 -4.05 5.36 4.67
CA ILE A 220 -5.10 5.30 5.69
C ILE A 220 -4.46 5.00 7.04
N ASN A 221 -4.96 5.62 8.10
CA ASN A 221 -4.52 5.36 9.47
C ASN A 221 -5.64 5.61 10.47
N ASN A 222 -5.42 5.21 11.72
CA ASN A 222 -6.30 5.59 12.82
C ASN A 222 -6.27 7.10 13.02
N CYS A 223 -7.39 7.69 13.39
CA CYS A 223 -7.43 9.12 13.71
C CYS A 223 -6.43 9.49 14.82
N PRO A 224 -5.89 10.72 14.82
CA PRO A 224 -5.20 11.27 15.98
C PRO A 224 -6.13 11.32 17.21
N ASP A 225 -5.53 11.39 18.41
CA ASP A 225 -6.28 11.19 19.65
C ASP A 225 -7.34 12.29 19.90
N ASN A 226 -7.09 13.52 19.48
CA ASN A 226 -8.06 14.60 19.53
C ASN A 226 -9.33 14.29 18.71
N LEU A 227 -9.18 13.78 17.48
CA LEU A 227 -10.31 13.36 16.65
C LEU A 227 -11.00 12.10 17.20
N LYS A 228 -10.25 11.13 17.73
CA LYS A 228 -10.84 9.96 18.40
C LYS A 228 -11.71 10.36 19.59
N ASN A 229 -11.24 11.32 20.38
CA ASN A 229 -11.99 11.81 21.54
C ASN A 229 -13.23 12.58 21.12
N TYR A 230 -13.17 13.32 20.01
CA TYR A 230 -14.35 14.00 19.46
C TYR A 230 -15.39 13.02 18.95
N TYR A 231 -14.98 11.99 18.20
CA TYR A 231 -15.86 10.95 17.64
C TYR A 231 -15.93 9.69 18.51
N LYS A 232 -15.93 9.85 19.84
CA LYS A 232 -15.82 8.73 20.81
C LYS A 232 -16.88 7.62 20.67
N GLU A 233 -18.02 7.90 20.06
CA GLU A 233 -19.11 6.92 19.85
C GLU A 233 -18.81 5.95 18.71
N ASN A 234 -17.87 6.29 17.81
CA ASN A 234 -17.48 5.51 16.65
C ASN A 234 -15.97 5.23 16.64
N HIS A 235 -15.54 4.27 15.82
CA HIS A 235 -14.16 4.22 15.41
C HIS A 235 -13.90 5.30 14.36
N CYS A 236 -12.69 5.85 14.36
CA CYS A 236 -12.30 6.93 13.49
C CYS A 236 -11.04 6.57 12.72
N LEU A 237 -11.10 6.66 11.39
CA LEU A 237 -9.97 6.54 10.48
C LEU A 237 -9.77 7.85 9.71
N VAL A 238 -8.54 8.15 9.36
CA VAL A 238 -8.19 9.24 8.43
C VAL A 238 -7.55 8.65 7.18
N MET A 239 -7.88 9.21 6.04
CA MET A 239 -7.39 8.77 4.74
C MET A 239 -6.90 9.96 3.93
N LEU A 240 -5.78 9.81 3.23
CA LEU A 240 -5.21 10.79 2.33
C LEU A 240 -5.55 10.46 0.88
N SER A 241 -5.59 11.49 0.06
CA SER A 241 -5.93 11.36 -1.34
C SER A 241 -5.03 12.23 -2.22
N LEU A 242 -4.55 11.64 -3.32
CA LEU A 242 -3.74 12.32 -4.33
C LEU A 242 -4.59 13.15 -5.29
N ARG A 243 -5.57 12.50 -5.93
CA ARG A 243 -6.43 13.15 -6.93
C ARG A 243 -7.55 13.94 -6.26
N GLY A 244 -8.05 13.46 -5.14
CA GLY A 244 -9.04 14.17 -4.35
C GLY A 244 -8.48 15.37 -3.60
N MET A 245 -7.12 15.48 -3.51
CA MET A 245 -6.39 16.58 -2.85
C MET A 245 -6.95 16.90 -1.47
N SER A 246 -7.25 15.86 -0.69
CA SER A 246 -8.06 15.98 0.52
C SER A 246 -7.64 15.00 1.59
N ILE A 247 -7.96 15.35 2.82
CA ILE A 247 -8.04 14.45 3.94
C ILE A 247 -9.50 14.01 4.07
N PHE A 248 -9.71 12.73 4.26
CA PHE A 248 -11.02 12.16 4.58
C PHE A 248 -11.02 11.64 6.01
N VAL A 249 -12.06 11.98 6.77
CA VAL A 249 -12.35 11.40 8.07
C VAL A 249 -13.48 10.38 7.89
N LEU A 250 -13.23 9.14 8.29
CA LEU A 250 -14.16 8.04 8.14
C LEU A 250 -14.61 7.57 9.52
N LEU A 251 -15.91 7.60 9.77
CA LEU A 251 -16.51 7.05 10.99
C LEU A 251 -16.99 5.63 10.72
N ILE A 252 -16.50 4.70 11.52
CA ILE A 252 -16.74 3.28 11.38
C ILE A 252 -17.55 2.80 12.59
N ASP A 253 -18.61 2.06 12.36
CA ASP A 253 -19.43 1.46 13.39
C ASP A 253 -18.63 0.50 14.28
N LYS A 254 -18.78 0.61 15.60
CA LYS A 254 -18.01 -0.20 16.56
C LYS A 254 -18.41 -1.66 16.60
N LYS A 255 -19.60 -2.01 16.12
CA LYS A 255 -20.15 -3.37 16.22
C LYS A 255 -19.90 -4.19 14.96
N ASN A 256 -20.20 -3.60 13.80
CA ASN A 256 -20.18 -4.31 12.52
C ASN A 256 -19.09 -3.82 11.56
N PHE A 257 -18.34 -2.76 11.94
CA PHE A 257 -17.27 -2.15 11.13
C PHE A 257 -17.73 -1.60 9.78
N SER A 258 -19.01 -1.28 9.62
CA SER A 258 -19.51 -0.57 8.44
C SER A 258 -19.11 0.91 8.47
N LEU A 259 -18.98 1.52 7.29
CA LEU A 259 -18.79 2.96 7.15
C LEU A 259 -20.10 3.68 7.48
N ILE A 260 -20.09 4.55 8.50
CA ILE A 260 -21.23 5.37 8.92
C ILE A 260 -21.21 6.72 8.21
N SER A 261 -20.04 7.38 8.19
CA SER A 261 -19.87 8.71 7.65
C SER A 261 -18.51 8.87 7.02
N LEU A 262 -18.43 9.72 6.02
CA LEU A 262 -17.24 10.11 5.31
C LEU A 262 -17.26 11.62 5.13
N GLU A 263 -16.36 12.31 5.82
CA GLU A 263 -16.18 13.75 5.72
C GLU A 263 -14.93 14.07 4.90
N LYS A 264 -15.03 15.04 4.00
CA LYS A 264 -13.96 15.47 3.12
C LYS A 264 -13.48 16.87 3.48
N PHE A 265 -12.19 17.00 3.74
CA PHE A 265 -11.50 18.27 3.97
C PHE A 265 -10.56 18.54 2.79
N LEU A 266 -10.92 19.51 1.96
CA LEU A 266 -10.11 19.91 0.81
C LEU A 266 -8.86 20.65 1.30
N ILE A 267 -7.69 20.17 0.91
CA ILE A 267 -6.38 20.76 1.20
C ILE A 267 -5.78 21.42 -0.04
N ASP A 268 -6.26 21.01 -1.22
CA ASP A 268 -5.78 21.46 -2.54
C ASP A 268 -4.33 21.07 -2.84
N GLN A 269 -3.87 19.98 -2.20
CA GLN A 269 -2.54 19.39 -2.36
C GLN A 269 -2.63 17.87 -2.55
N ARG A 270 -1.69 17.30 -3.29
CA ARG A 270 -1.60 15.85 -3.51
C ARG A 270 -0.95 15.18 -2.31
N LEU A 271 -1.77 14.67 -1.40
CA LEU A 271 -1.34 14.10 -0.13
C LEU A 271 -0.89 12.65 -0.32
N ARG A 272 0.32 12.28 0.15
CA ARG A 272 0.93 10.97 -0.14
C ARG A 272 0.95 10.02 1.06
N HIS A 273 1.62 10.37 2.14
CA HIS A 273 1.81 9.52 3.30
C HIS A 273 1.69 10.30 4.60
N PHE A 274 1.23 9.63 5.66
CA PHE A 274 1.38 10.13 7.02
C PHE A 274 2.81 9.91 7.50
N GLY A 275 3.34 10.87 8.29
CA GLY A 275 4.51 10.64 9.11
C GLY A 275 4.16 9.60 10.19
N LEU A 276 4.81 8.45 10.16
CA LEU A 276 4.53 7.33 11.06
C LEU A 276 5.68 7.15 12.04
N ASN A 277 5.36 6.77 13.28
CA ASN A 277 6.35 6.31 14.24
C ASN A 277 6.72 4.83 13.96
N PHE A 278 7.68 4.30 14.72
CA PHE A 278 8.16 2.91 14.57
C PHE A 278 7.09 1.83 14.85
N GLN A 279 5.92 2.22 15.40
CA GLN A 279 4.77 1.33 15.62
C GLN A 279 3.72 1.43 14.51
N ASN A 280 4.00 2.14 13.41
CA ASN A 280 3.07 2.47 12.32
C ASN A 280 1.86 3.29 12.76
N ARG A 281 1.98 4.03 13.84
CA ARG A 281 0.98 5.02 14.27
C ARG A 281 1.39 6.38 13.76
N MET A 282 0.42 7.24 13.44
CA MET A 282 0.74 8.62 13.10
C MET A 282 1.61 9.24 14.21
N TYR A 283 2.74 9.80 13.77
CA TYR A 283 3.60 10.56 14.67
C TYR A 283 2.93 11.89 14.96
N GLN A 284 2.69 12.16 16.24
CA GLN A 284 2.12 13.40 16.73
C GLN A 284 3.14 14.11 17.62
N LYS A 285 3.26 15.43 17.42
CA LYS A 285 4.01 16.32 18.29
C LYS A 285 3.18 17.58 18.49
N ASN A 286 2.90 17.96 19.74
CA ASN A 286 2.13 19.17 20.07
C ASN A 286 0.77 19.28 19.37
N ASN A 287 0.03 18.17 19.25
CA ASN A 287 -1.26 18.04 18.53
C ASN A 287 -1.18 18.14 16.99
N PHE A 288 0.01 18.24 16.42
CA PHE A 288 0.21 18.22 14.97
C PHE A 288 0.64 16.83 14.50
N PHE A 289 0.33 16.51 13.27
CA PHE A 289 0.81 15.33 12.57
C PHE A 289 1.43 15.72 11.22
N TYR A 290 2.26 14.85 10.68
CA TYR A 290 3.01 15.15 9.48
C TYR A 290 2.44 14.41 8.27
N ILE A 291 2.35 15.11 7.12
CA ILE A 291 1.92 14.58 5.84
C ILE A 291 2.96 14.91 4.79
N SER A 292 3.34 13.93 3.98
CA SER A 292 4.12 14.19 2.77
C SER A 292 3.21 14.57 1.60
N VAL A 293 3.61 15.61 0.89
CA VAL A 293 2.91 16.17 -0.27
C VAL A 293 3.76 15.95 -1.51
N ASP A 294 3.14 15.47 -2.60
CA ASP A 294 3.81 15.19 -3.86
C ASP A 294 4.44 16.46 -4.43
N GLY A 295 5.77 16.41 -4.66
CA GLY A 295 6.51 17.52 -5.27
C GLY A 295 6.86 18.67 -4.30
N GLU A 296 6.29 18.69 -3.09
CA GLU A 296 6.43 19.80 -2.16
C GLU A 296 7.30 19.47 -0.93
N GLY A 297 7.10 18.28 -0.34
CA GLY A 297 7.84 17.85 0.83
C GLY A 297 6.97 17.38 2.00
N LEU A 298 7.42 17.68 3.23
CA LEU A 298 6.75 17.29 4.47
C LEU A 298 6.08 18.51 5.10
N TYR A 299 4.79 18.37 5.38
CA TYR A 299 3.97 19.41 6.02
C TYR A 299 3.54 18.98 7.41
N GLU A 300 3.47 19.93 8.31
CA GLU A 300 2.89 19.81 9.64
C GLU A 300 1.43 20.28 9.58
N MET A 301 0.50 19.47 10.06
CA MET A 301 -0.95 19.71 9.98
C MET A 301 -1.60 19.63 11.36
#